data_5e3930ddbf0c3b08193e71888f53a9b0
#
_entry.id   5e3930ddbf0c3b08193e71888f53a9b0
#
_cell.length_a   1.000
_cell.length_b   1.000
_cell.length_c   1.000
_cell.angle_alpha   90.00
_cell.angle_beta   90.00
_cell.angle_gamma   90.00
#
_symmetry.space_group_name_H-M   'P 1'
#
loop_
_entity.id
_entity.type
_entity.pdbx_description
1 polymer ?
#
loop_
_entity_poly.entity_id
_entity_poly.type
_entity_poly.pdbx_seq_one_letter_code
_entity_poly.pdbx_strand_id
1 'polypeptide(L)'
;MRVLILGWEFPPAKTGGLGTHCYELVKNLGEKGIKVLLFIPKRTSNVKHNLKNVEIVEVGSSIVSTYNTTAPEIFEKGYGWNFFQEVEAFNRKCVDLAMKMDFDVIHSHDWISIPAGMELKRRKGKPLVLTMHSTEYDRTANIYPLQKIVDIEKTGLDEANMIITVSRQMKAQLIDRYQADSNKIKVIYNGIDYRKFFGLTKKGDKKIVLFLGRLTNQKGPYFFLHAAAKVLEKRKDVLFAVSGQGEKMTELIKMAINMNIMGNMVFTGYLSEEEIRHAYSMADVYVMPSVAEPFGITALEAIASGTPVIVSKNAGVAEKISHCFKVDYWDTHEMANKIIGILDYPALGSCMRRNSYRELDGFGWDKVADQTIAVYRGV
;
A
#
# COMPACT_ATOMS: atom_id res chain seq x y z
N MET A 1 -15.19 10.34 -21.93
CA MET A 1 -15.64 9.75 -20.68
C MET A 1 -15.14 10.59 -19.52
N ARG A 2 -16.01 10.90 -18.59
CA ARG A 2 -15.69 11.62 -17.34
C ARG A 2 -15.93 10.68 -16.16
N VAL A 3 -14.93 10.47 -15.30
CA VAL A 3 -14.96 9.54 -14.19
C VAL A 3 -14.89 10.30 -12.87
N LEU A 4 -15.86 10.06 -11.98
CA LEU A 4 -15.80 10.52 -10.60
C LEU A 4 -15.00 9.49 -9.79
N ILE A 5 -13.86 9.90 -9.22
CA ILE A 5 -13.05 9.08 -8.33
C ILE A 5 -13.22 9.59 -6.90
N LEU A 6 -13.59 8.68 -6.00
CA LEU A 6 -13.72 8.95 -4.57
C LEU A 6 -12.47 8.39 -3.87
N GLY A 7 -11.49 9.27 -3.61
CA GLY A 7 -10.22 8.95 -2.96
C GLY A 7 -10.19 9.36 -1.50
N TRP A 8 -9.19 8.90 -0.76
CA TRP A 8 -8.96 9.26 0.64
C TRP A 8 -7.60 9.91 0.87
N GLU A 9 -6.57 9.42 0.19
CA GLU A 9 -5.20 9.92 0.26
C GLU A 9 -4.76 10.46 -1.10
N PHE A 10 -4.10 11.61 -1.07
CA PHE A 10 -3.50 12.22 -2.26
C PHE A 10 -2.35 13.14 -1.82
N PRO A 11 -1.24 13.26 -2.58
CA PRO A 11 -0.15 14.17 -2.22
C PRO A 11 -0.62 15.61 -2.02
N PRO A 12 -0.08 16.34 -1.01
CA PRO A 12 1.02 15.95 -0.11
C PRO A 12 0.57 15.06 1.06
N ALA A 13 -0.72 14.89 1.31
CA ALA A 13 -1.28 14.10 2.41
C ALA A 13 -1.42 12.62 2.01
N LYS A 14 -0.32 11.88 1.95
CA LYS A 14 -0.30 10.43 1.72
C LYS A 14 0.55 9.72 2.76
N THR A 15 0.15 8.51 3.13
CA THR A 15 0.82 7.71 4.16
C THR A 15 1.29 6.35 3.67
N GLY A 16 0.94 5.97 2.45
CA GLY A 16 1.28 4.64 1.97
C GLY A 16 0.87 4.35 0.53
N GLY A 17 0.71 3.07 0.23
CA GLY A 17 0.42 2.59 -1.11
C GLY A 17 -0.88 3.12 -1.72
N LEU A 18 -1.91 3.37 -0.90
CA LEU A 18 -3.20 3.90 -1.36
C LEU A 18 -3.03 5.30 -1.99
N GLY A 19 -2.32 6.20 -1.31
CA GLY A 19 -2.07 7.56 -1.83
C GLY A 19 -1.20 7.55 -3.09
N THR A 20 -0.20 6.65 -3.14
CA THR A 20 0.64 6.46 -4.33
C THR A 20 -0.19 5.93 -5.50
N HIS A 21 -1.03 4.91 -5.27
CA HIS A 21 -1.92 4.38 -6.31
C HIS A 21 -2.88 5.45 -6.82
N CYS A 22 -3.57 6.16 -5.93
CA CYS A 22 -4.54 7.19 -6.31
C CYS A 22 -3.89 8.27 -7.19
N TYR A 23 -2.73 8.77 -6.80
CA TYR A 23 -1.99 9.78 -7.56
C TYR A 23 -1.58 9.27 -8.94
N GLU A 24 -0.90 8.13 -9.01
CA GLU A 24 -0.37 7.62 -10.26
C GLU A 24 -1.49 7.14 -11.21
N LEU A 25 -2.56 6.55 -10.69
CA LEU A 25 -3.72 6.18 -11.50
C LEU A 25 -4.38 7.43 -12.10
N VAL A 26 -4.69 8.43 -11.28
CA VAL A 26 -5.36 9.67 -11.71
C VAL A 26 -4.52 10.41 -12.76
N LYS A 27 -3.21 10.51 -12.53
CA LYS A 27 -2.25 11.09 -13.48
C LYS A 27 -2.30 10.38 -14.83
N ASN A 28 -2.15 9.06 -14.85
CA ASN A 28 -2.09 8.28 -16.08
C ASN A 28 -3.46 8.22 -16.79
N LEU A 29 -4.57 8.20 -16.08
CA LEU A 29 -5.91 8.33 -16.67
C LEU A 29 -6.05 9.66 -17.41
N GLY A 30 -5.64 10.77 -16.78
CA GLY A 30 -5.66 12.09 -17.37
C GLY A 30 -4.78 12.23 -18.61
N GLU A 31 -3.58 11.65 -18.60
CA GLU A 31 -2.66 11.58 -19.73
C GLU A 31 -3.28 10.80 -20.91
N LYS A 32 -4.09 9.78 -20.64
CA LYS A 32 -4.83 8.98 -21.65
C LYS A 32 -6.16 9.61 -22.09
N GLY A 33 -6.43 10.85 -21.69
CA GLY A 33 -7.59 11.63 -22.15
C GLY A 33 -8.90 11.37 -21.39
N ILE A 34 -8.85 10.64 -20.26
CA ILE A 34 -9.99 10.51 -19.37
C ILE A 34 -10.11 11.80 -18.56
N LYS A 35 -11.30 12.41 -18.54
CA LYS A 35 -11.60 13.53 -17.65
C LYS A 35 -11.85 12.96 -16.24
N VAL A 36 -10.97 13.25 -15.31
CA VAL A 36 -11.06 12.78 -13.94
C VAL A 36 -11.59 13.88 -13.03
N LEU A 37 -12.65 13.59 -12.29
CA LEU A 37 -13.14 14.38 -11.19
C LEU A 37 -12.76 13.65 -9.89
N LEU A 38 -11.71 14.11 -9.20
CA LEU A 38 -11.21 13.47 -7.99
C LEU A 38 -11.74 14.18 -6.75
N PHE A 39 -12.46 13.46 -5.90
CA PHE A 39 -12.88 13.94 -4.58
C PHE A 39 -11.96 13.36 -3.50
N ILE A 40 -11.40 14.23 -2.68
CA ILE A 40 -10.53 13.88 -1.54
C ILE A 40 -10.91 14.71 -0.32
N PRO A 41 -10.63 14.22 0.90
CA PRO A 41 -10.84 15.03 2.10
C PRO A 41 -9.94 16.27 2.10
N LYS A 42 -10.50 17.43 2.45
CA LYS A 42 -9.73 18.64 2.65
C LYS A 42 -8.77 18.46 3.84
N ARG A 43 -7.50 18.69 3.61
CA ARG A 43 -6.43 18.67 4.63
C ARG A 43 -5.93 20.11 4.85
N THR A 44 -4.98 20.29 5.76
CA THR A 44 -4.41 21.61 6.10
C THR A 44 -3.64 22.27 4.97
N SER A 45 -3.05 21.49 4.08
CA SER A 45 -2.32 21.96 2.90
C SER A 45 -3.19 21.86 1.65
N ASN A 46 -3.35 22.97 0.91
CA ASN A 46 -4.04 22.94 -0.38
C ASN A 46 -3.29 22.04 -1.36
N VAL A 47 -4.05 21.22 -2.08
CA VAL A 47 -3.49 20.37 -3.13
C VAL A 47 -3.19 21.22 -4.37
N LYS A 48 -1.89 21.39 -4.64
CA LYS A 48 -1.43 22.01 -5.90
C LYS A 48 -1.04 20.89 -6.88
N HIS A 49 -1.57 20.94 -8.09
CA HIS A 49 -1.26 19.94 -9.12
C HIS A 49 -1.29 20.56 -10.53
N ASN A 50 -0.53 19.96 -11.45
CA ASN A 50 -0.53 20.28 -12.88
C ASN A 50 -0.92 19.04 -13.71
N LEU A 51 -1.84 18.21 -13.18
CA LEU A 51 -2.27 16.99 -13.85
C LEU A 51 -3.23 17.31 -14.99
N LYS A 52 -2.98 16.73 -16.15
CA LYS A 52 -3.78 16.92 -17.36
C LYS A 52 -5.16 16.25 -17.20
N ASN A 53 -6.23 16.94 -17.61
CA ASN A 53 -7.61 16.42 -17.55
C ASN A 53 -8.10 15.99 -16.16
N VAL A 54 -7.52 16.53 -15.09
CA VAL A 54 -7.86 16.20 -13.71
C VAL A 54 -8.38 17.45 -13.01
N GLU A 55 -9.57 17.34 -12.44
CA GLU A 55 -10.18 18.33 -11.54
C GLU A 55 -10.20 17.73 -10.14
N ILE A 56 -9.60 18.41 -9.14
CA ILE A 56 -9.57 17.94 -7.75
C ILE A 56 -10.55 18.79 -6.93
N VAL A 57 -11.44 18.11 -6.22
CA VAL A 57 -12.38 18.73 -5.29
C VAL A 57 -12.00 18.30 -3.86
N GLU A 58 -11.53 19.28 -3.08
CA GLU A 58 -11.24 19.08 -1.67
C GLU A 58 -12.52 19.19 -0.86
N VAL A 59 -13.00 18.06 -0.35
CA VAL A 59 -14.27 17.97 0.40
C VAL A 59 -14.00 18.23 1.88
N GLY A 60 -14.36 19.44 2.34
CA GLY A 60 -14.21 19.84 3.74
C GLY A 60 -15.23 19.15 4.65
N SER A 61 -14.84 18.62 5.80
CA SER A 61 -15.75 18.26 6.88
C SER A 61 -15.93 19.43 7.84
N SER A 62 -17.13 19.58 8.42
CA SER A 62 -17.39 20.56 9.48
C SER A 62 -16.82 20.15 10.83
N ILE A 63 -16.37 18.92 10.94
CA ILE A 63 -15.67 18.37 12.09
C ILE A 63 -14.23 18.83 11.89
N VAL A 64 -13.75 19.66 12.82
CA VAL A 64 -12.32 20.02 12.90
C VAL A 64 -11.59 18.72 13.15
N SER A 65 -11.03 18.18 12.08
CA SER A 65 -10.27 16.95 12.13
C SER A 65 -9.10 17.14 13.07
N THR A 66 -8.98 16.30 14.07
CA THR A 66 -7.75 16.11 14.83
C THR A 66 -6.58 15.65 13.97
N TYR A 67 -6.83 15.47 12.67
CA TYR A 67 -5.88 15.16 11.59
C TYR A 67 -5.04 16.37 11.12
N ASN A 68 -4.99 17.44 11.89
CA ASN A 68 -4.00 18.51 11.69
C ASN A 68 -2.57 18.05 12.03
N THR A 69 -2.44 16.88 12.60
CA THR A 69 -1.17 16.21 12.86
C THR A 69 -0.89 15.21 11.73
N THR A 70 0.36 15.11 11.38
CA THR A 70 0.90 14.16 10.38
C THR A 70 0.29 12.77 10.56
N ALA A 71 -0.11 12.14 9.47
CA ALA A 71 -0.79 10.84 9.37
C ALA A 71 -0.42 9.69 10.36
N PRO A 72 0.68 9.70 11.12
CA PRO A 72 1.00 8.71 12.13
C PRO A 72 -0.04 8.55 13.24
N GLU A 73 -0.66 9.64 13.71
CA GLU A 73 -1.53 9.59 14.90
C GLU A 73 -2.85 8.84 14.70
N ILE A 74 -3.33 8.74 13.46
CA ILE A 74 -4.55 8.01 13.13
C ILE A 74 -4.38 6.51 13.34
N PHE A 75 -3.22 6.01 12.97
CA PHE A 75 -2.90 4.59 13.05
C PHE A 75 -2.38 4.18 14.42
N GLU A 76 -1.92 5.13 15.25
CA GLU A 76 -1.48 4.87 16.62
C GLU A 76 -2.65 4.63 17.58
N LYS A 77 -3.82 5.27 17.33
CA LYS A 77 -4.99 5.20 18.24
C LYS A 77 -6.11 4.27 17.77
N GLY A 78 -5.93 3.58 16.63
CA GLY A 78 -6.99 2.78 16.01
C GLY A 78 -8.13 3.63 15.43
N TYR A 79 -9.21 2.98 14.98
CA TYR A 79 -10.41 3.66 14.49
C TYR A 79 -11.20 4.26 15.68
N GLY A 80 -10.83 5.46 16.14
CA GLY A 80 -11.59 6.19 17.15
C GLY A 80 -12.99 6.58 16.65
N TRP A 81 -13.92 6.83 17.58
CA TRP A 81 -15.29 7.26 17.25
C TRP A 81 -15.33 8.45 16.31
N ASN A 82 -14.43 9.42 16.46
CA ASN A 82 -14.32 10.59 15.62
C ASN A 82 -13.98 10.24 14.15
N PHE A 83 -13.20 9.19 13.90
CA PHE A 83 -12.82 8.77 12.57
C PHE A 83 -14.03 8.29 11.76
N PHE A 84 -14.91 7.49 12.35
CA PHE A 84 -16.14 7.06 11.66
C PHE A 84 -17.05 8.23 11.32
N GLN A 85 -17.17 9.21 12.23
CA GLN A 85 -17.95 10.44 11.98
C GLN A 85 -17.36 11.26 10.83
N GLU A 86 -16.04 11.35 10.73
CA GLU A 86 -15.36 12.03 9.62
C GLU A 86 -15.61 11.32 8.28
N VAL A 87 -15.51 10.00 8.25
CA VAL A 87 -15.81 9.20 7.07
C VAL A 87 -17.27 9.39 6.63
N GLU A 88 -18.23 9.38 7.56
CA GLU A 88 -19.64 9.61 7.27
C GLU A 88 -19.89 11.03 6.74
N ALA A 89 -19.27 12.05 7.36
CA ALA A 89 -19.38 13.44 6.93
C ALA A 89 -18.78 13.66 5.53
N PHE A 90 -17.63 13.03 5.26
CA PHE A 90 -17.00 13.05 3.95
C PHE A 90 -17.93 12.44 2.89
N ASN A 91 -18.45 11.24 3.13
CA ASN A 91 -19.34 10.55 2.19
C ASN A 91 -20.61 11.37 1.89
N ARG A 92 -21.29 11.94 2.92
CA ARG A 92 -22.46 12.79 2.71
C ARG A 92 -22.14 13.98 1.81
N LYS A 93 -21.05 14.72 2.08
CA LYS A 93 -20.64 15.85 1.28
C LYS A 93 -20.22 15.49 -0.14
N CYS A 94 -19.56 14.33 -0.31
CA CYS A 94 -19.25 13.81 -1.64
C CYS A 94 -20.53 13.63 -2.46
N VAL A 95 -21.57 13.04 -1.86
CA VAL A 95 -22.87 12.90 -2.53
C VAL A 95 -23.47 14.25 -2.88
N ASP A 96 -23.58 15.19 -1.93
CA ASP A 96 -24.18 16.50 -2.14
C ASP A 96 -23.50 17.29 -3.26
N LEU A 97 -22.18 17.25 -3.35
CA LEU A 97 -21.40 17.91 -4.40
C LEU A 97 -21.56 17.19 -5.74
N ALA A 98 -21.41 15.86 -5.76
CA ALA A 98 -21.46 15.07 -6.97
C ALA A 98 -22.84 15.04 -7.63
N MET A 99 -23.93 15.22 -6.85
CA MET A 99 -25.29 15.36 -7.41
C MET A 99 -25.43 16.54 -8.38
N LYS A 100 -24.60 17.57 -8.23
CA LYS A 100 -24.59 18.79 -9.08
C LYS A 100 -23.64 18.69 -10.27
N MET A 101 -22.95 17.57 -10.43
CA MET A 101 -21.92 17.38 -11.45
C MET A 101 -22.28 16.23 -12.38
N ASP A 102 -21.77 16.28 -13.62
CA ASP A 102 -21.95 15.22 -14.59
C ASP A 102 -20.70 14.35 -14.66
N PHE A 103 -20.93 13.04 -14.69
CA PHE A 103 -19.92 11.99 -14.89
C PHE A 103 -20.58 10.74 -15.44
N ASP A 104 -19.74 9.87 -16.04
CA ASP A 104 -20.21 8.64 -16.69
C ASP A 104 -20.08 7.44 -15.76
N VAL A 105 -19.02 7.38 -14.93
CA VAL A 105 -18.67 6.27 -14.06
C VAL A 105 -18.30 6.80 -12.68
N ILE A 106 -18.67 6.05 -11.63
CA ILE A 106 -18.25 6.26 -10.25
C ILE A 106 -17.16 5.23 -9.94
N HIS A 107 -16.03 5.68 -9.38
CA HIS A 107 -14.97 4.79 -8.95
C HIS A 107 -14.62 5.05 -7.48
N SER A 108 -14.98 4.12 -6.62
CA SER A 108 -14.69 4.16 -5.18
C SER A 108 -13.43 3.35 -4.85
N HIS A 109 -12.68 3.83 -3.86
CA HIS A 109 -11.47 3.17 -3.34
C HIS A 109 -11.65 2.80 -1.88
N ASP A 110 -11.62 1.49 -1.58
CA ASP A 110 -11.78 0.89 -0.26
C ASP A 110 -13.08 1.28 0.47
N TRP A 111 -13.30 0.71 1.65
CA TRP A 111 -14.52 0.87 2.45
C TRP A 111 -14.86 2.33 2.78
N ILE A 112 -13.85 3.18 2.88
CA ILE A 112 -14.00 4.60 3.26
C ILE A 112 -14.91 5.36 2.29
N SER A 113 -14.88 5.03 1.01
CA SER A 113 -15.64 5.73 -0.04
C SER A 113 -16.83 4.92 -0.60
N ILE A 114 -16.97 3.66 -0.18
CA ILE A 114 -18.09 2.80 -0.61
C ILE A 114 -19.46 3.43 -0.36
N PRO A 115 -19.75 4.01 0.84
CA PRO A 115 -21.10 4.55 1.10
C PRO A 115 -21.51 5.65 0.12
N ALA A 116 -20.60 6.57 -0.22
CA ALA A 116 -20.89 7.61 -1.22
C ALA A 116 -21.07 7.03 -2.63
N GLY A 117 -20.23 6.06 -3.00
CA GLY A 117 -20.33 5.39 -4.30
C GLY A 117 -21.67 4.69 -4.51
N MET A 118 -22.13 3.95 -3.51
CA MET A 118 -23.44 3.27 -3.54
C MET A 118 -24.60 4.25 -3.61
N GLU A 119 -24.56 5.32 -2.81
CA GLU A 119 -25.62 6.34 -2.80
C GLU A 119 -25.69 7.08 -4.14
N LEU A 120 -24.54 7.43 -4.73
CA LEU A 120 -24.49 8.06 -6.05
C LEU A 120 -24.97 7.13 -7.16
N LYS A 121 -24.62 5.84 -7.10
CA LYS A 121 -25.15 4.82 -8.02
C LYS A 121 -26.67 4.81 -7.99
N ARG A 122 -27.27 4.76 -6.80
CA ARG A 122 -28.72 4.74 -6.62
C ARG A 122 -29.40 6.00 -7.12
N ARG A 123 -28.83 7.19 -6.83
CA ARG A 123 -29.48 8.48 -7.18
C ARG A 123 -29.26 8.91 -8.63
N LYS A 124 -28.07 8.64 -9.19
CA LYS A 124 -27.72 9.08 -10.55
C LYS A 124 -27.82 7.99 -11.62
N GLY A 125 -28.04 6.74 -11.21
CA GLY A 125 -28.10 5.60 -12.15
C GLY A 125 -26.79 5.34 -12.89
N LYS A 126 -25.64 5.81 -12.34
CA LYS A 126 -24.33 5.62 -12.96
C LYS A 126 -23.65 4.36 -12.43
N PRO A 127 -22.90 3.64 -13.27
CA PRO A 127 -22.21 2.43 -12.83
C PRO A 127 -21.16 2.73 -11.77
N LEU A 128 -21.03 1.81 -10.80
CA LEU A 128 -20.04 1.84 -9.73
C LEU A 128 -18.96 0.81 -9.99
N VAL A 129 -17.73 1.28 -10.10
CA VAL A 129 -16.50 0.48 -10.03
C VAL A 129 -15.91 0.63 -8.63
N LEU A 130 -15.48 -0.47 -8.02
CA LEU A 130 -14.88 -0.48 -6.70
C LEU A 130 -13.47 -1.06 -6.78
N THR A 131 -12.45 -0.29 -6.39
CA THR A 131 -11.11 -0.84 -6.16
C THR A 131 -10.90 -1.16 -4.69
N MET A 132 -10.56 -2.41 -4.41
CA MET A 132 -10.17 -2.89 -3.09
C MET A 132 -8.65 -2.98 -3.02
N HIS A 133 -8.03 -2.12 -2.19
CA HIS A 133 -6.58 -2.13 -1.92
C HIS A 133 -6.24 -2.98 -0.71
N SER A 134 -7.16 -3.09 0.24
CA SER A 134 -7.09 -3.94 1.42
C SER A 134 -8.49 -4.18 1.97
N THR A 135 -8.68 -5.33 2.59
CA THR A 135 -9.89 -5.61 3.38
C THR A 135 -9.64 -5.34 4.86
N GLU A 136 -10.71 -5.33 5.65
CA GLU A 136 -10.58 -5.24 7.10
C GLU A 136 -9.80 -6.43 7.68
N TYR A 137 -9.95 -7.62 7.08
CA TYR A 137 -9.16 -8.79 7.47
C TYR A 137 -7.66 -8.60 7.24
N ASP A 138 -7.26 -7.91 6.16
CA ASP A 138 -5.85 -7.61 5.90
C ASP A 138 -5.31 -6.60 6.91
N ARG A 139 -6.06 -5.50 7.14
CA ARG A 139 -5.64 -4.41 8.03
C ARG A 139 -5.46 -4.87 9.46
N THR A 140 -6.30 -5.77 9.92
CA THR A 140 -6.25 -6.35 11.27
C THR A 140 -5.39 -7.61 11.38
N ALA A 141 -4.75 -8.06 10.27
CA ALA A 141 -4.04 -9.33 10.21
C ALA A 141 -4.91 -10.52 10.69
N ASN A 142 -6.21 -10.48 10.43
CA ASN A 142 -7.21 -11.42 10.95
C ASN A 142 -7.43 -11.40 12.47
N ILE A 143 -6.88 -10.42 13.17
CA ILE A 143 -7.02 -10.28 14.61
C ILE A 143 -8.08 -9.22 14.88
N TYR A 144 -9.27 -9.62 15.31
CA TYR A 144 -10.38 -8.70 15.66
C TYR A 144 -10.85 -7.76 14.54
N PRO A 145 -11.30 -8.28 13.39
CA PRO A 145 -11.89 -7.43 12.35
C PRO A 145 -13.16 -6.72 12.87
N LEU A 146 -13.29 -5.45 12.53
CA LEU A 146 -14.48 -4.67 12.90
C LEU A 146 -15.64 -5.01 11.98
N GLN A 147 -16.67 -5.65 12.51
CA GLN A 147 -17.82 -6.12 11.75
C GLN A 147 -18.48 -5.01 10.92
N LYS A 148 -18.60 -3.80 11.47
CA LYS A 148 -19.16 -2.63 10.76
C LYS A 148 -18.42 -2.35 9.45
N ILE A 149 -17.09 -2.49 9.43
CA ILE A 149 -16.30 -2.28 8.20
C ILE A 149 -16.49 -3.45 7.24
N VAL A 150 -16.47 -4.69 7.76
CA VAL A 150 -16.73 -5.89 6.97
C VAL A 150 -18.10 -5.81 6.27
N ASP A 151 -19.12 -5.32 6.95
CA ASP A 151 -20.47 -5.16 6.41
C ASP A 151 -20.51 -4.10 5.29
N ILE A 152 -19.80 -2.98 5.47
CA ILE A 152 -19.66 -1.94 4.43
C ILE A 152 -18.94 -2.52 3.20
N GLU A 153 -17.83 -3.23 3.41
CA GLU A 153 -17.08 -3.88 2.33
C GLU A 153 -17.97 -4.87 1.57
N LYS A 154 -18.66 -5.75 2.31
CA LYS A 154 -19.57 -6.73 1.69
C LYS A 154 -20.66 -6.07 0.86
N THR A 155 -21.38 -5.10 1.43
CA THR A 155 -22.44 -4.39 0.71
C THR A 155 -21.92 -3.70 -0.54
N GLY A 156 -20.72 -3.06 -0.44
CA GLY A 156 -20.09 -2.44 -1.59
C GLY A 156 -19.71 -3.42 -2.70
N LEU A 157 -19.22 -4.60 -2.34
CA LEU A 157 -18.89 -5.68 -3.29
C LEU A 157 -20.14 -6.21 -3.98
N ASP A 158 -21.23 -6.38 -3.25
CA ASP A 158 -22.51 -6.85 -3.80
C ASP A 158 -23.10 -5.82 -4.78
N GLU A 159 -23.09 -4.53 -4.43
CA GLU A 159 -23.65 -3.45 -5.24
C GLU A 159 -22.76 -3.00 -6.40
N ALA A 160 -21.45 -3.20 -6.36
CA ALA A 160 -20.56 -2.78 -7.45
C ALA A 160 -20.91 -3.48 -8.78
N ASN A 161 -20.80 -2.72 -9.89
CA ASN A 161 -20.92 -3.29 -11.24
C ASN A 161 -19.66 -4.08 -11.59
N MET A 162 -18.48 -3.54 -11.25
CA MET A 162 -17.20 -4.20 -11.39
C MET A 162 -16.32 -3.92 -10.18
N ILE A 163 -15.47 -4.88 -9.84
CA ILE A 163 -14.54 -4.83 -8.73
C ILE A 163 -13.12 -4.99 -9.28
N ILE A 164 -12.21 -4.13 -8.85
CA ILE A 164 -10.79 -4.23 -9.13
C ILE A 164 -10.08 -4.66 -7.84
N THR A 165 -9.23 -5.67 -7.94
CA THR A 165 -8.34 -6.10 -6.86
C THR A 165 -6.88 -5.99 -7.29
N VAL A 166 -6.00 -5.77 -6.32
CA VAL A 166 -4.57 -5.55 -6.58
C VAL A 166 -3.74 -6.84 -6.66
N SER A 167 -4.37 -8.00 -6.42
CA SER A 167 -3.73 -9.33 -6.54
C SER A 167 -4.77 -10.45 -6.73
N ARG A 168 -4.31 -11.61 -7.20
CA ARG A 168 -5.15 -12.83 -7.26
C ARG A 168 -5.49 -13.36 -5.88
N GLN A 169 -4.53 -13.26 -4.94
CA GLN A 169 -4.74 -13.61 -3.55
C GLN A 169 -5.90 -12.81 -2.96
N MET A 170 -5.94 -11.49 -3.20
CA MET A 170 -7.06 -10.66 -2.76
C MET A 170 -8.36 -11.04 -3.47
N LYS A 171 -8.34 -11.34 -4.79
CA LYS A 171 -9.52 -11.87 -5.48
C LYS A 171 -10.05 -13.12 -4.80
N ALA A 172 -9.18 -14.10 -4.48
CA ALA A 172 -9.58 -15.31 -3.76
C ALA A 172 -10.19 -14.97 -2.39
N GLN A 173 -9.56 -14.07 -1.63
CA GLN A 173 -10.08 -13.62 -0.33
C GLN A 173 -11.47 -13.00 -0.43
N LEU A 174 -11.75 -12.17 -1.46
CA LEU A 174 -13.07 -11.58 -1.65
C LEU A 174 -14.13 -12.65 -1.98
N ILE A 175 -13.78 -13.65 -2.77
CA ILE A 175 -14.66 -14.77 -3.09
C ILE A 175 -14.93 -15.60 -1.82
N ASP A 176 -13.87 -15.99 -1.12
CA ASP A 176 -13.98 -16.96 -0.02
C ASP A 176 -14.64 -16.35 1.22
N ARG A 177 -14.28 -15.10 1.58
CA ARG A 177 -14.73 -14.48 2.83
C ARG A 177 -15.98 -13.61 2.68
N TYR A 178 -16.07 -12.88 1.56
CA TYR A 178 -17.19 -11.98 1.29
C TYR A 178 -18.21 -12.57 0.34
N GLN A 179 -17.93 -13.74 -0.25
CA GLN A 179 -18.79 -14.40 -1.25
C GLN A 179 -19.09 -13.49 -2.46
N ALA A 180 -18.09 -12.68 -2.82
CA ALA A 180 -18.21 -11.77 -3.95
C ALA A 180 -18.27 -12.54 -5.29
N ASP A 181 -19.09 -12.05 -6.22
CA ASP A 181 -19.21 -12.65 -7.55
C ASP A 181 -17.89 -12.56 -8.33
N SER A 182 -17.28 -13.70 -8.59
CA SER A 182 -16.00 -13.82 -9.30
C SER A 182 -16.00 -13.22 -10.70
N ASN A 183 -17.17 -13.13 -11.37
CA ASN A 183 -17.31 -12.56 -12.71
C ASN A 183 -17.17 -11.04 -12.71
N LYS A 184 -17.52 -10.39 -11.60
CA LYS A 184 -17.34 -8.93 -11.41
C LYS A 184 -15.91 -8.54 -11.05
N ILE A 185 -15.01 -9.50 -10.69
CA ILE A 185 -13.70 -9.19 -10.14
C ILE A 185 -12.60 -9.25 -11.21
N LYS A 186 -11.95 -8.13 -11.46
CA LYS A 186 -10.74 -8.03 -12.30
C LYS A 186 -9.51 -7.80 -11.43
N VAL A 187 -8.43 -8.52 -11.69
CA VAL A 187 -7.14 -8.32 -11.04
C VAL A 187 -6.32 -7.32 -11.86
N ILE A 188 -6.01 -6.19 -11.25
CA ILE A 188 -5.13 -5.15 -11.83
C ILE A 188 -4.05 -4.86 -10.80
N TYR A 189 -2.84 -5.37 -11.04
CA TYR A 189 -1.71 -5.17 -10.15
C TYR A 189 -1.27 -3.71 -10.12
N ASN A 190 -0.76 -3.24 -8.98
CA ASN A 190 -0.21 -1.89 -8.89
C ASN A 190 1.04 -1.73 -9.75
N GLY A 191 1.28 -0.51 -10.17
CA GLY A 191 2.47 -0.12 -10.90
C GLY A 191 3.60 0.41 -10.02
N ILE A 192 4.70 0.77 -10.68
CA ILE A 192 5.80 1.54 -10.10
C ILE A 192 6.35 2.51 -11.14
N ASP A 193 6.72 3.71 -10.71
CA ASP A 193 7.61 4.60 -11.45
C ASP A 193 9.05 4.36 -11.01
N TYR A 194 9.66 3.29 -11.56
CA TYR A 194 10.98 2.85 -11.15
C TYR A 194 12.09 3.86 -11.45
N ARG A 195 11.87 4.82 -12.38
CA ARG A 195 12.85 5.86 -12.72
C ARG A 195 13.16 6.78 -11.54
N LYS A 196 12.22 6.94 -10.60
CA LYS A 196 12.42 7.73 -9.37
C LYS A 196 13.50 7.17 -8.43
N PHE A 197 13.89 5.91 -8.64
CA PHE A 197 14.83 5.18 -7.78
C PHE A 197 16.24 5.04 -8.35
N PHE A 198 16.50 5.60 -9.52
CA PHE A 198 17.80 5.53 -10.18
C PHE A 198 18.85 6.44 -9.55
N GLY A 199 20.12 6.04 -9.70
CA GLY A 199 21.28 6.91 -9.51
C GLY A 199 21.79 7.04 -8.09
N LEU A 200 21.19 6.34 -7.13
CA LEU A 200 21.69 6.31 -5.77
C LEU A 200 22.64 5.12 -5.60
N THR A 201 23.86 5.40 -5.16
CA THR A 201 24.87 4.38 -4.89
C THR A 201 25.02 4.16 -3.41
N LYS A 202 25.24 2.91 -3.01
CA LYS A 202 25.55 2.56 -1.63
C LYS A 202 26.83 3.25 -1.19
N LYS A 203 26.78 3.91 -0.03
CA LYS A 203 27.94 4.49 0.63
C LYS A 203 28.19 3.76 1.95
N GLY A 204 29.38 3.16 2.10
CA GLY A 204 29.82 2.50 3.33
C GLY A 204 29.86 0.97 3.23
N ASP A 205 30.61 0.36 4.13
CA ASP A 205 30.94 -1.08 4.11
C ASP A 205 30.04 -1.94 5.00
N LYS A 206 29.19 -1.31 5.84
CA LYS A 206 28.30 -2.04 6.74
C LYS A 206 27.24 -2.81 5.94
N LYS A 207 26.99 -4.03 6.34
CA LYS A 207 25.89 -4.84 5.81
C LYS A 207 24.57 -4.42 6.44
N ILE A 208 23.61 -4.00 5.64
CA ILE A 208 22.32 -3.46 6.09
C ILE A 208 21.19 -4.33 5.58
N VAL A 209 20.35 -4.80 6.49
CA VAL A 209 19.08 -5.48 6.21
C VAL A 209 17.95 -4.52 6.59
N LEU A 210 17.07 -4.20 5.64
CA LEU A 210 16.04 -3.19 5.78
C LEU A 210 14.65 -3.81 5.87
N PHE A 211 13.88 -3.40 6.86
CA PHE A 211 12.43 -3.43 6.90
C PHE A 211 11.90 -2.00 6.69
N LEU A 212 10.89 -1.83 5.83
CA LEU A 212 10.23 -0.54 5.65
C LEU A 212 8.72 -0.73 5.54
N GLY A 213 7.97 -0.08 6.43
CA GLY A 213 6.52 -0.14 6.45
C GLY A 213 5.93 0.35 7.76
N ARG A 214 4.59 0.39 7.82
CA ARG A 214 3.90 0.69 9.08
C ARG A 214 4.22 -0.38 10.12
N LEU A 215 4.46 0.03 11.36
CA LEU A 215 4.78 -0.90 12.45
C LEU A 215 3.47 -1.41 13.08
N THR A 216 2.81 -2.31 12.36
CA THR A 216 1.54 -2.95 12.73
C THR A 216 1.65 -4.47 12.62
N ASN A 217 0.69 -5.20 13.21
CA ASN A 217 0.64 -6.65 13.08
C ASN A 217 0.60 -7.11 11.62
N GLN A 218 -0.10 -6.37 10.76
CA GLN A 218 -0.22 -6.65 9.32
C GLN A 218 1.14 -6.76 8.62
N LYS A 219 2.08 -5.85 8.95
CA LYS A 219 3.41 -5.79 8.30
C LYS A 219 4.43 -6.74 8.89
N GLY A 220 4.13 -7.37 10.04
CA GLY A 220 4.94 -8.43 10.64
C GLY A 220 6.33 -8.04 11.13
N PRO A 221 6.56 -6.84 11.71
CA PRO A 221 7.89 -6.41 12.14
C PRO A 221 8.48 -7.31 13.23
N TYR A 222 7.65 -8.02 13.98
CA TYR A 222 8.12 -9.03 14.96
C TYR A 222 8.91 -10.16 14.32
N PHE A 223 8.44 -10.65 13.17
CA PHE A 223 9.12 -11.74 12.45
C PHE A 223 10.48 -11.27 11.91
N PHE A 224 10.57 -9.98 11.53
CA PHE A 224 11.85 -9.37 11.15
C PHE A 224 12.84 -9.37 12.32
N LEU A 225 12.43 -8.99 13.54
CA LEU A 225 13.29 -9.00 14.72
C LEU A 225 13.73 -10.44 15.08
N HIS A 226 12.83 -11.42 15.02
CA HIS A 226 13.19 -12.82 15.25
C HIS A 226 14.19 -13.34 14.23
N ALA A 227 14.02 -12.99 12.95
CA ALA A 227 15.00 -13.33 11.92
C ALA A 227 16.35 -12.62 12.16
N ALA A 228 16.31 -11.34 12.56
CA ALA A 228 17.51 -10.57 12.91
C ALA A 228 18.30 -11.23 14.04
N ALA A 229 17.65 -11.67 15.11
CA ALA A 229 18.30 -12.38 16.21
C ALA A 229 19.06 -13.63 15.71
N LYS A 230 18.42 -14.44 14.85
CA LYS A 230 19.03 -15.65 14.27
C LYS A 230 20.20 -15.35 13.33
N VAL A 231 20.12 -14.28 12.56
CA VAL A 231 21.27 -13.82 11.73
C VAL A 231 22.42 -13.40 12.63
N LEU A 232 22.14 -12.65 13.70
CA LEU A 232 23.14 -12.13 14.62
C LEU A 232 23.80 -13.21 15.49
N GLU A 233 23.23 -14.43 15.60
CA GLU A 233 23.94 -15.59 16.18
C GLU A 233 25.16 -15.97 15.34
N LYS A 234 25.08 -15.81 14.01
CA LYS A 234 26.12 -16.22 13.05
C LYS A 234 26.96 -15.05 12.54
N ARG A 235 26.37 -13.85 12.40
CA ARG A 235 27.00 -12.68 11.80
C ARG A 235 26.75 -11.43 12.64
N LYS A 236 27.81 -10.94 13.32
CA LYS A 236 27.75 -9.75 14.18
C LYS A 236 27.96 -8.41 13.42
N ASP A 237 28.38 -8.49 12.17
CA ASP A 237 28.70 -7.35 11.30
C ASP A 237 27.48 -6.73 10.57
N VAL A 238 26.28 -7.28 10.82
CA VAL A 238 25.04 -6.87 10.15
C VAL A 238 24.29 -5.85 10.99
N LEU A 239 23.78 -4.79 10.34
CA LEU A 239 22.89 -3.80 10.91
C LEU A 239 21.47 -4.04 10.38
N PHE A 240 20.49 -4.05 11.26
CA PHE A 240 19.08 -4.18 10.92
C PHE A 240 18.38 -2.85 11.08
N ALA A 241 17.86 -2.29 9.97
CA ALA A 241 17.12 -1.04 9.96
C ALA A 241 15.60 -1.32 9.93
N VAL A 242 14.90 -0.79 10.92
CA VAL A 242 13.43 -0.80 11.01
C VAL A 242 12.94 0.61 10.73
N SER A 243 12.39 0.81 9.53
CA SER A 243 11.94 2.11 9.05
C SER A 243 10.42 2.17 8.98
N GLY A 244 9.86 3.22 9.58
CA GLY A 244 8.43 3.46 9.64
C GLY A 244 7.94 3.79 11.03
N GLN A 245 6.65 4.05 11.13
CA GLN A 245 5.96 4.36 12.39
C GLN A 245 4.75 3.44 12.57
N GLY A 246 4.27 3.35 13.80
CA GLY A 246 3.07 2.59 14.15
C GLY A 246 3.02 2.23 15.62
N GLU A 247 1.88 1.70 16.04
CA GLU A 247 1.56 1.34 17.43
C GLU A 247 2.56 0.36 18.06
N LYS A 248 3.30 -0.39 17.24
CA LYS A 248 4.21 -1.44 17.71
C LYS A 248 5.64 -0.96 17.98
N MET A 249 5.97 0.30 17.71
CA MET A 249 7.34 0.84 17.86
C MET A 249 7.92 0.55 19.25
N THR A 250 7.21 0.94 20.30
CA THR A 250 7.69 0.77 21.68
C THR A 250 7.87 -0.71 22.06
N GLU A 251 6.96 -1.57 21.61
CA GLU A 251 7.01 -3.01 21.84
C GLU A 251 8.20 -3.65 21.13
N LEU A 252 8.47 -3.27 19.88
CA LEU A 252 9.60 -3.75 19.08
C LEU A 252 10.94 -3.34 19.70
N ILE A 253 11.07 -2.12 20.19
CA ILE A 253 12.29 -1.66 20.88
C ILE A 253 12.54 -2.50 22.14
N LYS A 254 11.51 -2.71 23.00
CA LYS A 254 11.61 -3.56 24.17
C LYS A 254 12.02 -4.99 23.82
N MET A 255 11.43 -5.53 22.74
CA MET A 255 11.75 -6.85 22.26
C MET A 255 13.20 -6.96 21.78
N ALA A 256 13.72 -5.97 21.04
CA ALA A 256 15.12 -5.93 20.62
C ALA A 256 16.10 -5.91 21.81
N ILE A 257 15.75 -5.17 22.88
CA ILE A 257 16.52 -5.16 24.13
C ILE A 257 16.51 -6.55 24.80
N ASN A 258 15.32 -7.15 24.95
CA ASN A 258 15.16 -8.45 25.59
C ASN A 258 15.89 -9.58 24.83
N MET A 259 15.97 -9.46 23.49
CA MET A 259 16.71 -10.39 22.64
C MET A 259 18.22 -10.12 22.60
N ASN A 260 18.69 -9.05 23.28
CA ASN A 260 20.11 -8.63 23.28
C ASN A 260 20.65 -8.35 21.87
N ILE A 261 19.82 -7.78 20.99
CA ILE A 261 20.19 -7.40 19.61
C ILE A 261 20.17 -5.89 19.36
N MET A 262 19.80 -5.08 20.35
CA MET A 262 19.61 -3.61 20.20
C MET A 262 20.86 -2.92 19.64
N GLY A 263 22.07 -3.41 19.95
CA GLY A 263 23.34 -2.87 19.43
C GLY A 263 23.51 -2.98 17.91
N ASN A 264 22.71 -3.85 17.26
CA ASN A 264 22.71 -4.06 15.81
C ASN A 264 21.41 -3.58 15.16
N MET A 265 20.54 -2.85 15.90
CA MET A 265 19.26 -2.33 15.40
C MET A 265 19.31 -0.82 15.23
N VAL A 266 18.63 -0.33 14.20
CA VAL A 266 18.33 1.09 14.00
C VAL A 266 16.84 1.24 13.74
N PHE A 267 16.16 2.01 14.59
CA PHE A 267 14.77 2.42 14.40
C PHE A 267 14.76 3.85 13.89
N THR A 268 14.44 4.05 12.62
CA THR A 268 14.54 5.38 11.99
C THR A 268 13.33 6.28 12.23
N GLY A 269 12.18 5.67 12.59
CA GLY A 269 10.90 6.39 12.54
C GLY A 269 10.42 6.61 11.11
N TYR A 270 9.61 7.64 10.91
CA TYR A 270 9.10 8.01 9.59
C TYR A 270 10.24 8.52 8.70
N LEU A 271 10.21 8.13 7.44
CA LEU A 271 11.13 8.60 6.41
C LEU A 271 10.34 9.32 5.32
N SER A 272 10.88 10.45 4.85
CA SER A 272 10.44 11.15 3.65
C SER A 272 10.71 10.31 2.38
N GLU A 273 10.11 10.67 1.26
CA GLU A 273 10.33 9.95 -0.01
C GLU A 273 11.81 9.92 -0.44
N GLU A 274 12.55 10.95 -0.16
CA GLU A 274 13.99 11.02 -0.44
C GLU A 274 14.77 10.07 0.47
N GLU A 275 14.49 10.11 1.77
CA GLU A 275 15.14 9.23 2.75
C GLU A 275 14.78 7.74 2.49
N ILE A 276 13.55 7.43 2.05
CA ILE A 276 13.15 6.09 1.63
C ILE A 276 14.02 5.59 0.48
N ARG A 277 14.23 6.42 -0.55
CA ARG A 277 15.11 6.04 -1.68
C ARG A 277 16.55 5.79 -1.22
N HIS A 278 17.07 6.64 -0.32
CA HIS A 278 18.37 6.42 0.29
C HIS A 278 18.43 5.14 1.12
N ALA A 279 17.42 4.86 1.94
CA ALA A 279 17.36 3.65 2.75
C ALA A 279 17.41 2.37 1.88
N TYR A 280 16.65 2.34 0.79
CA TYR A 280 16.73 1.22 -0.16
C TYR A 280 18.13 1.10 -0.78
N SER A 281 18.71 2.21 -1.28
CA SER A 281 20.02 2.16 -1.96
C SER A 281 21.16 1.72 -1.03
N MET A 282 21.03 1.98 0.27
CA MET A 282 22.00 1.56 1.29
C MET A 282 21.85 0.10 1.72
N ALA A 283 20.66 -0.49 1.53
CA ALA A 283 20.36 -1.83 1.98
C ALA A 283 21.02 -2.90 1.10
N ASP A 284 21.59 -3.94 1.72
CA ASP A 284 22.04 -5.16 1.02
C ASP A 284 20.88 -6.12 0.78
N VAL A 285 19.86 -6.09 1.65
CA VAL A 285 18.66 -6.91 1.57
C VAL A 285 17.47 -6.12 2.09
N TYR A 286 16.37 -6.16 1.37
CA TYR A 286 15.07 -5.69 1.85
C TYR A 286 14.20 -6.89 2.23
N VAL A 287 13.56 -6.85 3.38
CA VAL A 287 12.69 -7.93 3.89
C VAL A 287 11.28 -7.41 4.13
N MET A 288 10.30 -8.08 3.53
CA MET A 288 8.86 -7.83 3.70
C MET A 288 8.20 -9.05 4.36
N PRO A 289 8.17 -9.15 5.69
CA PRO A 289 7.65 -10.30 6.42
C PRO A 289 6.15 -10.14 6.74
N SER A 290 5.39 -9.56 5.83
CA SER A 290 3.99 -9.19 6.07
C SER A 290 3.11 -10.43 6.30
N VAL A 291 2.28 -10.38 7.34
CA VAL A 291 1.24 -11.38 7.63
C VAL A 291 0.16 -11.35 6.56
N ALA A 292 -0.22 -10.14 6.15
CA ALA A 292 -1.14 -9.89 5.05
C ALA A 292 -0.66 -8.67 4.25
N GLU A 293 -0.34 -8.87 2.99
CA GLU A 293 0.09 -7.79 2.09
C GLU A 293 -0.70 -7.88 0.79
N PRO A 294 -1.73 -7.10 0.62
CA PRO A 294 -2.60 -7.16 -0.57
C PRO A 294 -1.82 -7.02 -1.88
N PHE A 295 -0.79 -6.18 -1.89
CA PHE A 295 0.14 -6.11 -3.01
C PHE A 295 1.61 -6.02 -2.56
N GLY A 296 2.08 -4.85 -2.09
CA GLY A 296 3.46 -4.66 -1.64
C GLY A 296 4.30 -3.83 -2.62
N ILE A 297 3.91 -2.59 -2.89
CA ILE A 297 4.65 -1.65 -3.76
C ILE A 297 6.10 -1.47 -3.27
N THR A 298 6.34 -1.48 -1.95
CA THR A 298 7.66 -1.33 -1.33
C THR A 298 8.68 -2.38 -1.77
N ALA A 299 8.24 -3.59 -2.15
CA ALA A 299 9.14 -4.59 -2.74
C ALA A 299 9.59 -4.18 -4.15
N LEU A 300 8.70 -3.58 -4.96
CA LEU A 300 9.07 -3.05 -6.28
C LEU A 300 10.00 -1.85 -6.17
N GLU A 301 9.79 -0.99 -5.15
CA GLU A 301 10.67 0.15 -4.85
C GLU A 301 12.09 -0.31 -4.47
N ALA A 302 12.19 -1.36 -3.62
CA ALA A 302 13.47 -1.96 -3.29
C ALA A 302 14.17 -2.54 -4.52
N ILE A 303 13.45 -3.29 -5.37
CA ILE A 303 13.97 -3.82 -6.64
C ILE A 303 14.44 -2.68 -7.55
N ALA A 304 13.66 -1.61 -7.68
CA ALA A 304 13.99 -0.45 -8.50
C ALA A 304 15.25 0.28 -8.01
N SER A 305 15.50 0.24 -6.70
CA SER A 305 16.72 0.77 -6.07
C SER A 305 17.92 -0.19 -6.18
N GLY A 306 17.74 -1.36 -6.80
CA GLY A 306 18.80 -2.37 -6.92
C GLY A 306 19.04 -3.18 -5.65
N THR A 307 18.05 -3.33 -4.79
CA THR A 307 18.16 -4.08 -3.53
C THR A 307 17.50 -5.46 -3.68
N PRO A 308 18.22 -6.57 -3.39
CA PRO A 308 17.63 -7.90 -3.34
C PRO A 308 16.50 -7.97 -2.32
N VAL A 309 15.41 -8.66 -2.67
CA VAL A 309 14.23 -8.71 -1.80
C VAL A 309 13.92 -10.12 -1.32
N ILE A 310 13.46 -10.19 -0.07
CA ILE A 310 12.83 -11.36 0.54
C ILE A 310 11.41 -10.94 0.89
N VAL A 311 10.41 -11.61 0.33
CA VAL A 311 9.00 -11.28 0.54
C VAL A 311 8.25 -12.43 1.18
N SER A 312 7.25 -12.10 1.98
CA SER A 312 6.26 -13.08 2.44
C SER A 312 5.53 -13.70 1.25
N LYS A 313 5.25 -15.00 1.29
CA LYS A 313 4.35 -15.66 0.34
C LYS A 313 2.94 -15.07 0.36
N ASN A 314 2.57 -14.40 1.47
CA ASN A 314 1.30 -13.71 1.65
C ASN A 314 1.30 -12.28 1.08
N ALA A 315 2.28 -11.91 0.27
CA ALA A 315 2.32 -10.63 -0.43
C ALA A 315 1.87 -10.79 -1.88
N GLY A 316 0.88 -10.00 -2.30
CA GLY A 316 0.35 -10.08 -3.68
C GLY A 316 1.40 -9.84 -4.77
N VAL A 317 2.44 -9.04 -4.48
CA VAL A 317 3.57 -8.83 -5.40
C VAL A 317 4.33 -10.14 -5.68
N ALA A 318 4.36 -11.07 -4.71
CA ALA A 318 5.02 -12.38 -4.86
C ALA A 318 4.43 -13.21 -6.01
N GLU A 319 3.21 -12.93 -6.45
CA GLU A 319 2.59 -13.57 -7.61
C GLU A 319 3.27 -13.21 -8.94
N LYS A 320 3.92 -12.04 -9.00
CA LYS A 320 4.41 -11.42 -10.22
C LYS A 320 5.93 -11.31 -10.32
N ILE A 321 6.62 -11.29 -9.19
CA ILE A 321 8.09 -11.25 -9.17
C ILE A 321 8.66 -12.66 -8.96
N SER A 322 9.69 -13.02 -9.70
CA SER A 322 10.30 -14.35 -9.68
C SER A 322 11.71 -14.35 -9.11
N HIS A 323 12.47 -13.27 -9.32
CA HIS A 323 13.86 -13.17 -8.89
C HIS A 323 13.99 -12.56 -7.50
N CYS A 324 13.23 -13.13 -6.56
CA CYS A 324 13.24 -12.81 -5.14
C CYS A 324 13.15 -14.10 -4.32
N PHE A 325 13.46 -14.05 -3.05
CA PHE A 325 13.10 -15.14 -2.15
C PHE A 325 11.69 -14.95 -1.60
N LYS A 326 10.92 -16.03 -1.58
CA LYS A 326 9.56 -16.08 -1.04
C LYS A 326 9.56 -17.01 0.17
N VAL A 327 9.25 -16.46 1.35
CA VAL A 327 9.26 -17.20 2.60
C VAL A 327 7.90 -17.11 3.29
N ASP A 328 7.56 -18.07 4.11
CA ASP A 328 6.43 -17.92 5.01
C ASP A 328 6.80 -16.90 6.09
N TYR A 329 5.90 -15.96 6.41
CA TYR A 329 6.22 -14.85 7.31
C TYR A 329 6.61 -15.31 8.72
N TRP A 330 6.09 -16.45 9.16
CA TRP A 330 6.39 -17.06 10.46
C TRP A 330 7.71 -17.87 10.47
N ASP A 331 8.20 -18.28 9.30
CA ASP A 331 9.45 -19.04 9.21
C ASP A 331 10.68 -18.12 9.29
N THR A 332 10.94 -17.68 10.50
CA THR A 332 12.06 -16.77 10.79
C THR A 332 13.43 -17.45 10.64
N HIS A 333 13.50 -18.80 10.64
CA HIS A 333 14.74 -19.53 10.35
C HIS A 333 15.07 -19.48 8.87
N GLU A 334 14.10 -19.79 8.01
CA GLU A 334 14.29 -19.70 6.56
C GLU A 334 14.58 -18.26 6.13
N MET A 335 13.87 -17.28 6.70
CA MET A 335 14.13 -15.86 6.47
C MET A 335 15.58 -15.50 6.82
N ALA A 336 16.08 -15.91 7.98
CA ALA A 336 17.46 -15.69 8.39
C ALA A 336 18.45 -16.37 7.45
N ASN A 337 18.20 -17.62 7.03
CA ASN A 337 19.05 -18.34 6.08
C ASN A 337 19.12 -17.63 4.73
N LYS A 338 18.00 -17.08 4.21
CA LYS A 338 18.00 -16.32 2.96
C LYS A 338 18.76 -14.99 3.10
N ILE A 339 18.63 -14.29 4.23
CA ILE A 339 19.41 -13.09 4.52
C ILE A 339 20.90 -13.42 4.49
N ILE A 340 21.34 -14.43 5.25
CA ILE A 340 22.75 -14.86 5.30
C ILE A 340 23.23 -15.24 3.90
N GLY A 341 22.44 -16.03 3.16
CA GLY A 341 22.81 -16.45 1.81
C GLY A 341 23.06 -15.28 0.86
N ILE A 342 22.22 -14.23 0.89
CA ILE A 342 22.43 -13.03 0.07
C ILE A 342 23.72 -12.29 0.50
N LEU A 343 23.97 -12.21 1.82
CA LEU A 343 25.09 -11.46 2.36
C LEU A 343 26.43 -12.19 2.16
N ASP A 344 26.43 -13.54 2.20
CA ASP A 344 27.65 -14.35 2.05
C ASP A 344 28.03 -14.64 0.61
N TYR A 345 27.04 -14.59 -0.31
CA TYR A 345 27.26 -14.86 -1.72
C TYR A 345 26.95 -13.64 -2.60
N PRO A 346 27.91 -12.71 -2.81
CA PRO A 346 27.70 -11.49 -3.61
C PRO A 346 27.20 -11.75 -5.02
N ALA A 347 27.57 -12.90 -5.62
CA ALA A 347 27.11 -13.31 -6.94
C ALA A 347 25.58 -13.56 -6.95
N LEU A 348 25.03 -14.15 -5.88
CA LEU A 348 23.60 -14.37 -5.71
C LEU A 348 22.85 -13.02 -5.67
N GLY A 349 23.29 -12.11 -4.79
CA GLY A 349 22.71 -10.78 -4.68
C GLY A 349 22.77 -10.00 -6.02
N SER A 350 23.87 -10.11 -6.75
CA SER A 350 24.04 -9.48 -8.07
C SER A 350 23.13 -10.09 -9.14
N CYS A 351 22.95 -11.40 -9.10
CA CYS A 351 22.02 -12.10 -9.99
C CYS A 351 20.57 -11.69 -9.71
N MET A 352 20.17 -11.65 -8.43
CA MET A 352 18.83 -11.21 -8.02
C MET A 352 18.58 -9.78 -8.51
N ARG A 353 19.48 -8.83 -8.21
CA ARG A 353 19.34 -7.43 -8.64
C ARG A 353 19.12 -7.29 -10.14
N ARG A 354 20.00 -7.90 -10.95
CA ARG A 354 19.93 -7.77 -12.41
C ARG A 354 18.66 -8.35 -12.99
N ASN A 355 18.21 -9.48 -12.50
CA ASN A 355 17.06 -10.19 -13.06
C ASN A 355 15.73 -9.61 -12.57
N SER A 356 15.61 -9.29 -11.27
CA SER A 356 14.39 -8.65 -10.72
C SER A 356 14.15 -7.26 -11.32
N TYR A 357 15.22 -6.52 -11.63
CA TYR A 357 15.10 -5.21 -12.28
C TYR A 357 14.40 -5.30 -13.63
N ARG A 358 14.68 -6.34 -14.43
CA ARG A 358 14.03 -6.55 -15.74
C ARG A 358 12.53 -6.85 -15.61
N GLU A 359 12.09 -7.37 -14.48
CA GLU A 359 10.68 -7.63 -14.21
C GLU A 359 9.87 -6.34 -14.05
N LEU A 360 10.51 -5.21 -13.70
CA LEU A 360 9.83 -3.92 -13.47
C LEU A 360 9.13 -3.38 -14.72
N ASP A 361 9.58 -3.74 -15.92
CA ASP A 361 8.92 -3.37 -17.18
C ASP A 361 7.47 -3.88 -17.25
N GLY A 362 7.15 -4.90 -16.46
CA GLY A 362 5.78 -5.44 -16.33
C GLY A 362 4.85 -4.58 -15.48
N PHE A 363 5.37 -3.59 -14.73
CA PHE A 363 4.64 -2.87 -13.68
C PHE A 363 4.43 -1.37 -13.98
N GLY A 364 4.28 -0.99 -15.26
CA GLY A 364 4.03 0.42 -15.62
C GLY A 364 2.63 0.90 -15.20
N TRP A 365 2.55 2.11 -14.63
CA TRP A 365 1.28 2.75 -14.29
C TRP A 365 0.40 3.04 -15.51
N ASP A 366 1.00 3.22 -16.69
CA ASP A 366 0.31 3.33 -17.98
C ASP A 366 -0.53 2.09 -18.28
N LYS A 367 0.00 0.89 -17.98
CA LYS A 367 -0.72 -0.39 -18.14
C LYS A 367 -1.86 -0.53 -17.13
N VAL A 368 -1.64 -0.07 -15.90
CA VAL A 368 -2.69 -0.03 -14.86
C VAL A 368 -3.85 0.84 -15.32
N ALA A 369 -3.55 2.03 -15.85
CA ALA A 369 -4.57 2.93 -16.39
C ALA A 369 -5.31 2.32 -17.59
N ASP A 370 -4.62 1.67 -18.54
CA ASP A 370 -5.26 1.02 -19.68
C ASP A 370 -6.25 -0.07 -19.25
N GLN A 371 -5.82 -0.93 -18.30
CA GLN A 371 -6.68 -1.97 -17.77
C GLN A 371 -7.89 -1.39 -17.01
N THR A 372 -7.69 -0.31 -16.27
CA THR A 372 -8.78 0.39 -15.55
C THR A 372 -9.75 1.04 -16.54
N ILE A 373 -9.27 1.67 -17.63
CA ILE A 373 -10.11 2.21 -18.70
C ILE A 373 -10.93 1.10 -19.37
N ALA A 374 -10.35 -0.09 -19.57
CA ALA A 374 -11.08 -1.22 -20.12
C ALA A 374 -12.24 -1.65 -19.18
N VAL A 375 -12.04 -1.61 -17.86
CA VAL A 375 -13.11 -1.85 -16.89
C VAL A 375 -14.20 -0.78 -17.00
N TYR A 376 -13.85 0.51 -17.08
CA TYR A 376 -14.83 1.59 -17.23
C TYR A 376 -15.67 1.49 -18.51
N ARG A 377 -15.10 0.95 -19.60
CA ARG A 377 -15.82 0.76 -20.87
C ARG A 377 -16.73 -0.46 -20.87
N GLY A 378 -16.53 -1.34 -19.92
CA GLY A 378 -17.31 -2.58 -19.77
C GLY A 378 -18.52 -2.47 -18.84
N VAL A 379 -18.80 -1.29 -18.25
CA VAL A 379 -19.92 -1.07 -17.31
C VAL A 379 -20.97 -0.10 -17.82
#